data_f88c351a2e3ba6cb730fc39d9d161dd0
#
_entry.id   f88c351a2e3ba6cb730fc39d9d161dd0
#
_cell.length_a   1.000
_cell.length_b   1.000
_cell.length_c   1.000
_cell.angle_alpha   90.00
_cell.angle_beta   90.00
_cell.angle_gamma   90.00
#
_symmetry.space_group_name_H-M   'P 1'
#
loop_
_entity.id
_entity.type
_entity.pdbx_description
1 polymer ?
#
loop_
_entity_poly.entity_id
_entity_poly.type
_entity_poly.pdbx_seq_one_letter_code
_entity_poly.pdbx_strand_id
1 'polypeptide(L)'
;GRVRTILLRAGDFFGGTGSGAWFDLIVAAKMDKGVYTAPGPADLVHEWAYLPDLAKAFVGLAENLDKLGAYEALNFPGHAATDLEIKAAAEKALGRTLKLTSMPWWVLRAGSPFVAMWRELVSMSYLRFEPHRLVSARLEGIIGTIPHTPLDRAVAEALDAIGVATIDGVSKAA
;
A
#
# COMPACT_ATOMS: atom_id res chain seq x y z
N GLY A 1 -10.83 33.89 -7.49
CA GLY A 1 -11.40 32.58 -7.15
C GLY A 1 -10.83 32.12 -5.82
N ARG A 2 -11.64 31.46 -5.00
CA ARG A 2 -11.14 30.86 -3.74
C ARG A 2 -10.60 29.47 -4.05
N VAL A 3 -9.36 29.21 -3.66
CA VAL A 3 -8.75 27.86 -3.71
C VAL A 3 -9.27 27.05 -2.53
N ARG A 4 -9.65 25.80 -2.76
CA ARG A 4 -9.92 24.80 -1.71
C ARG A 4 -8.74 23.85 -1.64
N THR A 5 -8.37 23.48 -0.44
CA THR A 5 -7.28 22.52 -0.19
C THR A 5 -7.85 21.29 0.49
N ILE A 6 -7.68 20.13 -0.13
CA ILE A 6 -8.07 18.85 0.42
C ILE A 6 -6.82 18.00 0.59
N LEU A 7 -6.50 17.66 1.84
CA LEU A 7 -5.41 16.76 2.19
C LEU A 7 -6.02 15.40 2.51
N LEU A 8 -5.79 14.41 1.64
CA LEU A 8 -6.21 13.03 1.88
C LEU A 8 -4.97 12.19 2.29
N ARG A 9 -4.90 11.84 3.56
CA ARG A 9 -3.85 10.99 4.11
C ARG A 9 -4.21 9.53 3.87
N ALA A 10 -3.23 8.74 3.44
CA ALA A 10 -3.39 7.32 3.21
C ALA A 10 -2.21 6.54 3.82
N GLY A 11 -2.36 5.24 3.97
CA GLY A 11 -1.30 4.34 4.38
C GLY A 11 -0.29 4.07 3.26
N ASP A 12 0.41 2.94 3.36
CA ASP A 12 1.36 2.52 2.33
C ASP A 12 0.67 2.24 1.01
N PHE A 13 1.22 2.75 -0.07
CA PHE A 13 0.64 2.58 -1.39
C PHE A 13 0.99 1.23 -2.00
N PHE A 14 0.00 0.64 -2.69
CA PHE A 14 0.21 -0.51 -3.56
C PHE A 14 -0.79 -0.50 -4.73
N GLY A 15 -0.48 -1.25 -5.79
CA GLY A 15 -1.26 -1.25 -7.02
C GLY A 15 -0.93 -0.09 -7.96
N GLY A 16 -1.21 -0.27 -9.23
CA GLY A 16 -0.80 0.63 -10.29
C GLY A 16 0.58 0.27 -10.87
N THR A 17 0.90 0.81 -12.04
CA THR A 17 2.14 0.51 -12.75
C THR A 17 3.25 1.46 -12.32
N GLY A 18 4.37 0.91 -11.81
CA GLY A 18 5.58 1.66 -11.55
C GLY A 18 5.43 2.75 -10.48
N SER A 19 4.64 2.51 -9.44
CA SER A 19 4.38 3.48 -8.37
C SER A 19 5.65 3.85 -7.58
N GLY A 20 6.67 2.99 -7.58
CA GLY A 20 7.87 3.16 -6.75
C GLY A 20 7.60 3.02 -5.25
N ALA A 21 6.44 2.46 -4.88
CA ALA A 21 6.02 2.27 -3.50
C ALA A 21 6.82 1.14 -2.81
N TRP A 22 6.74 1.09 -1.49
CA TRP A 22 7.33 0.03 -0.68
C TRP A 22 6.90 -1.37 -1.13
N PHE A 23 5.65 -1.52 -1.54
CA PHE A 23 5.14 -2.78 -2.05
C PHE A 23 5.94 -3.23 -3.27
N ASP A 24 6.11 -2.38 -4.26
CA ASP A 24 6.80 -2.73 -5.51
C ASP A 24 8.30 -2.97 -5.29
N LEU A 25 8.95 -2.04 -4.56
CA LEU A 25 10.40 -1.99 -4.44
C LEU A 25 10.98 -2.97 -3.41
N ILE A 26 10.20 -3.36 -2.40
CA ILE A 26 10.67 -4.19 -1.28
C ILE A 26 9.84 -5.46 -1.15
N VAL A 27 8.53 -5.32 -0.94
CA VAL A 27 7.65 -6.44 -0.61
C VAL A 27 7.57 -7.43 -1.77
N ALA A 28 7.26 -6.94 -2.96
CA ALA A 28 7.06 -7.75 -4.16
C ALA A 28 8.33 -7.99 -4.98
N ALA A 29 9.43 -7.27 -4.70
CA ALA A 29 10.65 -7.24 -5.50
C ALA A 29 11.29 -8.60 -5.84
N LYS A 30 10.99 -9.63 -5.05
CA LYS A 30 11.50 -11.00 -5.23
C LYS A 30 10.40 -12.05 -5.21
N MET A 31 9.14 -11.67 -5.39
CA MET A 31 8.03 -12.64 -5.39
C MET A 31 8.08 -13.54 -6.62
N ASP A 32 8.61 -13.07 -7.75
CA ASP A 32 8.95 -13.89 -8.93
C ASP A 32 9.88 -15.06 -8.58
N LYS A 33 10.78 -14.86 -7.59
CA LYS A 33 11.73 -15.85 -7.06
C LYS A 33 11.21 -16.61 -5.86
N GLY A 34 9.92 -16.48 -5.52
CA GLY A 34 9.30 -17.16 -4.38
C GLY A 34 9.64 -16.57 -3.02
N VAL A 35 10.01 -15.29 -2.94
CA VAL A 35 10.36 -14.63 -1.68
C VAL A 35 9.49 -13.42 -1.43
N TYR A 36 8.84 -13.38 -0.27
CA TYR A 36 8.19 -12.20 0.30
C TYR A 36 9.13 -11.52 1.28
N THR A 37 9.35 -10.21 1.16
CA THR A 37 10.20 -9.45 2.07
C THR A 37 9.34 -8.52 2.93
N ALA A 38 9.21 -8.83 4.22
CA ALA A 38 8.53 -7.97 5.18
C ALA A 38 9.44 -6.78 5.56
N PRO A 39 8.95 -5.54 5.44
CA PRO A 39 9.73 -4.36 5.82
C PRO A 39 9.82 -4.15 7.33
N GLY A 40 8.95 -4.81 8.13
CA GLY A 40 8.91 -4.77 9.58
C GLY A 40 8.55 -6.13 10.18
N PRO A 41 8.11 -6.18 11.46
CA PRO A 41 7.50 -7.37 12.04
C PRO A 41 6.24 -7.75 11.26
N ALA A 42 6.21 -8.98 10.76
CA ALA A 42 5.21 -9.40 9.78
C ALA A 42 3.78 -9.55 10.35
N ASP A 43 3.65 -9.55 11.66
CA ASP A 43 2.39 -9.66 12.43
C ASP A 43 1.81 -8.30 12.84
N LEU A 44 2.52 -7.20 12.60
CA LEU A 44 2.00 -5.87 12.88
C LEU A 44 1.02 -5.41 11.80
N VAL A 45 -0.08 -4.80 12.26
CA VAL A 45 -1.09 -4.23 11.37
C VAL A 45 -0.62 -2.87 10.87
N HIS A 46 -0.57 -2.72 9.55
CA HIS A 46 -0.33 -1.47 8.87
C HIS A 46 -1.50 -1.12 7.95
N GLU A 47 -1.66 0.15 7.66
CA GLU A 47 -2.66 0.62 6.71
C GLU A 47 -2.06 0.62 5.30
N TRP A 48 -2.72 -0.08 4.38
CA TRP A 48 -2.33 -0.20 2.98
C TRP A 48 -3.37 0.43 2.08
N ALA A 49 -2.97 1.39 1.28
CA ALA A 49 -3.86 2.09 0.37
C ALA A 49 -3.72 1.54 -1.06
N TYR A 50 -4.76 0.84 -1.53
CA TYR A 50 -4.85 0.39 -2.91
C TYR A 50 -5.10 1.60 -3.82
N LEU A 51 -4.15 1.93 -4.69
CA LEU A 51 -4.17 3.15 -5.50
C LEU A 51 -5.42 3.34 -6.36
N PRO A 52 -5.99 2.30 -7.01
CA PRO A 52 -7.24 2.46 -7.74
C PRO A 52 -8.43 2.86 -6.88
N ASP A 53 -8.51 2.38 -5.64
CA ASP A 53 -9.59 2.77 -4.73
C ASP A 53 -9.35 4.16 -4.15
N LEU A 54 -8.10 4.52 -3.85
CA LEU A 54 -7.74 5.88 -3.48
C LEU A 54 -8.08 6.88 -4.59
N ALA A 55 -7.82 6.52 -5.85
CA ALA A 55 -8.18 7.37 -7.01
C ALA A 55 -9.71 7.60 -7.10
N LYS A 56 -10.51 6.54 -6.90
CA LYS A 56 -11.98 6.68 -6.84
C LYS A 56 -12.44 7.57 -5.68
N ALA A 57 -11.75 7.51 -4.52
CA ALA A 57 -12.06 8.41 -3.41
C ALA A 57 -11.78 9.88 -3.75
N PHE A 58 -10.71 10.18 -4.50
CA PHE A 58 -10.45 11.53 -5.01
C PHE A 58 -11.55 11.99 -5.99
N VAL A 59 -12.02 11.12 -6.88
CA VAL A 59 -13.15 11.42 -7.77
C VAL A 59 -14.40 11.73 -6.95
N GLY A 60 -14.73 10.90 -5.96
CA GLY A 60 -15.86 11.13 -5.07
C GLY A 60 -15.77 12.45 -4.30
N LEU A 61 -14.57 12.87 -3.88
CA LEU A 61 -14.37 14.19 -3.26
C LEU A 61 -14.57 15.33 -4.26
N ALA A 62 -14.12 15.18 -5.50
CA ALA A 62 -14.29 16.17 -6.56
C ALA A 62 -15.77 16.34 -6.95
N GLU A 63 -16.55 15.27 -6.91
CA GLU A 63 -18.00 15.28 -7.20
C GLU A 63 -18.84 15.88 -6.06
N ASN A 64 -18.28 15.98 -4.84
CA ASN A 64 -18.95 16.48 -3.64
C ASN A 64 -18.30 17.75 -3.06
N LEU A 65 -17.80 18.63 -3.92
CA LEU A 65 -17.12 19.86 -3.50
C LEU A 65 -18.01 20.80 -2.66
N ASP A 66 -19.31 20.76 -2.84
CA ASP A 66 -20.31 21.52 -2.07
C ASP A 66 -20.34 21.15 -0.58
N LYS A 67 -20.00 19.90 -0.24
CA LYS A 67 -19.91 19.39 1.14
C LYS A 67 -18.58 19.72 1.82
N LEU A 68 -17.61 20.27 1.08
CA LEU A 68 -16.24 20.51 1.54
C LEU A 68 -16.03 21.96 1.96
N GLY A 69 -15.30 22.17 3.06
CA GLY A 69 -14.81 23.48 3.49
C GLY A 69 -13.68 24.02 2.61
N ALA A 70 -13.14 25.18 2.98
CA ALA A 70 -11.98 25.76 2.31
C ALA A 70 -10.72 24.93 2.53
N TYR A 71 -10.63 24.22 3.65
CA TYR A 71 -9.57 23.27 3.99
C TYR A 71 -10.19 22.04 4.65
N GLU A 72 -9.83 20.85 4.16
CA GLU A 72 -10.20 19.58 4.77
C GLU A 72 -8.95 18.69 4.90
N ALA A 73 -8.78 18.07 6.06
CA ALA A 73 -7.79 17.04 6.30
C ALA A 73 -8.51 15.73 6.60
N LEU A 74 -8.43 14.81 5.67
CA LEU A 74 -9.16 13.54 5.67
C LEU A 74 -8.18 12.38 5.69
N ASN A 75 -8.63 11.22 6.19
CA ASN A 75 -7.89 9.97 6.09
C ASN A 75 -8.62 9.04 5.14
N PHE A 76 -7.88 8.30 4.32
CA PHE A 76 -8.39 7.20 3.51
C PHE A 76 -8.14 5.89 4.25
N PRO A 77 -9.18 5.23 4.79
CA PRO A 77 -9.06 3.91 5.36
C PRO A 77 -8.97 2.90 4.22
N GLY A 78 -7.79 2.34 4.02
CA GLY A 78 -7.52 1.32 3.01
C GLY A 78 -7.71 -0.09 3.58
N HIS A 79 -6.66 -0.90 3.51
CA HIS A 79 -6.61 -2.25 4.10
C HIS A 79 -5.76 -2.21 5.38
N ALA A 80 -6.40 -2.35 6.54
CA ALA A 80 -5.68 -2.59 7.78
C ALA A 80 -5.27 -4.06 7.82
N ALA A 81 -4.06 -4.37 7.35
CA ALA A 81 -3.57 -5.73 7.16
C ALA A 81 -2.13 -5.90 7.67
N THR A 82 -1.81 -7.11 8.07
CA THR A 82 -0.45 -7.55 8.40
C THR A 82 0.29 -7.99 7.13
N ASP A 83 1.63 -8.00 7.16
CA ASP A 83 2.42 -8.57 6.08
C ASP A 83 2.11 -10.07 5.86
N LEU A 84 1.70 -10.80 6.92
CA LEU A 84 1.26 -12.19 6.81
C LEU A 84 -0.02 -12.34 5.99
N GLU A 85 -1.00 -11.44 6.16
CA GLU A 85 -2.24 -11.43 5.39
C GLU A 85 -1.99 -11.05 3.93
N ILE A 86 -1.14 -10.05 3.68
CA ILE A 86 -0.75 -9.67 2.31
C ILE A 86 0.03 -10.80 1.63
N LYS A 87 0.94 -11.47 2.37
CA LYS A 87 1.66 -12.64 1.88
C LYS A 87 0.70 -13.77 1.50
N ALA A 88 -0.29 -14.06 2.35
CA ALA A 88 -1.29 -15.09 2.05
C ALA A 88 -2.11 -14.76 0.80
N ALA A 89 -2.52 -13.50 0.63
CA ALA A 89 -3.18 -13.03 -0.59
C ALA A 89 -2.28 -13.17 -1.84
N ALA A 90 -0.99 -12.84 -1.72
CA ALA A 90 -0.01 -13.02 -2.79
C ALA A 90 0.21 -14.50 -3.14
N GLU A 91 0.32 -15.39 -2.14
CA GLU A 91 0.44 -16.85 -2.35
C GLU A 91 -0.75 -17.42 -3.10
N LYS A 92 -1.95 -16.95 -2.76
CA LYS A 92 -3.19 -17.32 -3.45
C LYS A 92 -3.15 -16.85 -4.91
N ALA A 93 -2.76 -15.59 -5.16
CA ALA A 93 -2.67 -15.04 -6.52
C ALA A 93 -1.62 -15.75 -7.38
N LEU A 94 -0.49 -16.15 -6.79
CA LEU A 94 0.62 -16.80 -7.49
C LEU A 94 0.47 -18.34 -7.59
N GLY A 95 -0.47 -18.95 -6.86
CA GLY A 95 -0.64 -20.41 -6.78
C GLY A 95 0.55 -21.15 -6.17
N ARG A 96 1.36 -20.48 -5.36
CA ARG A 96 2.56 -21.05 -4.73
C ARG A 96 2.87 -20.39 -3.39
N THR A 97 3.58 -21.11 -2.54
CA THR A 97 4.07 -20.58 -1.26
C THR A 97 5.26 -19.64 -1.46
N LEU A 98 5.35 -18.64 -0.62
CA LEU A 98 6.44 -17.66 -0.60
C LEU A 98 7.25 -17.81 0.69
N LYS A 99 8.57 -17.82 0.56
CA LYS A 99 9.46 -17.76 1.72
C LYS A 99 9.41 -16.36 2.33
N LEU A 100 8.99 -16.27 3.58
CA LEU A 100 9.03 -15.01 4.32
C LEU A 100 10.47 -14.65 4.70
N THR A 101 10.89 -13.43 4.39
CA THR A 101 12.16 -12.84 4.80
C THR A 101 11.92 -11.45 5.35
N SER A 102 12.83 -10.96 6.17
CA SER A 102 12.76 -9.60 6.72
C SER A 102 13.78 -8.68 6.05
N MET A 103 13.44 -7.41 5.96
CA MET A 103 14.37 -6.37 5.49
C MET A 103 15.60 -6.29 6.43
N PRO A 104 16.84 -6.31 5.89
CA PRO A 104 18.04 -6.31 6.70
C PRO A 104 18.37 -4.92 7.26
N TRP A 105 17.59 -4.41 8.19
CA TRP A 105 17.75 -3.09 8.77
C TRP A 105 19.13 -2.81 9.36
N TRP A 106 19.81 -3.87 9.86
CA TRP A 106 21.15 -3.74 10.39
C TRP A 106 22.17 -3.33 9.31
N VAL A 107 22.02 -3.83 8.06
CA VAL A 107 22.87 -3.43 6.93
C VAL A 107 22.63 -1.97 6.58
N LEU A 108 21.35 -1.57 6.51
CA LEU A 108 20.97 -0.18 6.21
C LEU A 108 21.50 0.78 7.26
N ARG A 109 21.41 0.41 8.55
CA ARG A 109 21.95 1.22 9.66
C ARG A 109 23.47 1.32 9.59
N ALA A 110 24.19 0.22 9.33
CA ALA A 110 25.65 0.23 9.21
C ALA A 110 26.13 1.08 8.03
N GLY A 111 25.43 1.06 6.91
CA GLY A 111 25.80 1.83 5.71
C GLY A 111 25.22 3.26 5.67
N SER A 112 24.30 3.61 6.56
CA SER A 112 23.62 4.91 6.58
C SER A 112 24.55 6.14 6.66
N PRO A 113 25.72 6.09 7.31
CA PRO A 113 26.67 7.21 7.28
C PRO A 113 27.22 7.51 5.89
N PHE A 114 27.28 6.50 5.01
CA PHE A 114 27.91 6.60 3.70
C PHE A 114 26.90 6.78 2.55
N VAL A 115 25.64 6.36 2.75
CA VAL A 115 24.60 6.37 1.73
C VAL A 115 23.44 7.23 2.20
N ALA A 116 23.24 8.40 1.61
CA ALA A 116 22.21 9.36 2.02
C ALA A 116 20.80 8.75 2.00
N MET A 117 20.46 8.00 0.95
CA MET A 117 19.16 7.32 0.84
C MET A 117 18.92 6.33 1.99
N TRP A 118 19.95 5.58 2.43
CA TRP A 118 19.82 4.64 3.55
C TRP A 118 19.60 5.37 4.88
N ARG A 119 20.20 6.53 5.05
CA ARG A 119 19.97 7.40 6.22
C ARG A 119 18.50 7.82 6.31
N GLU A 120 17.91 8.26 5.20
CA GLU A 120 16.48 8.63 5.16
C GLU A 120 15.57 7.41 5.44
N LEU A 121 15.88 6.26 4.84
CA LEU A 121 15.15 5.01 5.11
C LEU A 121 15.22 4.62 6.59
N VAL A 122 16.40 4.72 7.20
CA VAL A 122 16.60 4.40 8.62
C VAL A 122 15.85 5.41 9.51
N SER A 123 15.84 6.69 9.17
CA SER A 123 15.10 7.71 9.93
C SER A 123 13.59 7.47 9.94
N MET A 124 13.05 6.90 8.84
CA MET A 124 11.63 6.55 8.70
C MET A 124 11.31 5.14 9.19
N SER A 125 12.31 4.36 9.63
CA SER A 125 12.11 2.95 9.98
C SER A 125 11.08 2.73 11.09
N TYR A 126 10.91 3.68 12.01
CA TYR A 126 9.93 3.59 13.10
C TYR A 126 8.51 3.31 12.60
N LEU A 127 8.13 3.81 11.40
CA LEU A 127 6.84 3.55 10.79
C LEU A 127 6.59 2.06 10.51
N ARG A 128 7.66 1.26 10.42
CA ARG A 128 7.57 -0.20 10.21
C ARG A 128 7.46 -1.01 11.48
N PHE A 129 7.68 -0.39 12.65
CA PHE A 129 7.69 -1.06 13.94
C PHE A 129 6.53 -0.63 14.84
N GLU A 130 5.70 0.31 14.38
CA GLU A 130 4.51 0.77 15.10
C GLU A 130 3.25 0.43 14.31
N PRO A 131 2.27 -0.25 14.91
CA PRO A 131 1.01 -0.54 14.23
C PRO A 131 0.23 0.76 14.03
N HIS A 132 -0.42 0.90 12.89
CA HIS A 132 -1.28 2.04 12.63
C HIS A 132 -2.51 1.68 11.80
N ARG A 133 -3.59 2.41 12.06
CA ARG A 133 -4.84 2.33 11.31
C ARG A 133 -5.35 3.72 11.01
N LEU A 134 -6.00 3.88 9.88
CA LEU A 134 -6.68 5.11 9.49
C LEU A 134 -8.19 4.89 9.54
N VAL A 135 -8.89 5.87 10.11
CA VAL A 135 -10.36 5.91 10.13
C VAL A 135 -10.81 7.27 9.67
N SER A 136 -11.93 7.36 8.95
CA SER A 136 -12.47 8.64 8.52
C SER A 136 -13.97 8.62 8.32
N ALA A 137 -14.72 8.78 9.41
CA ALA A 137 -16.15 9.03 9.35
C ALA A 137 -16.49 10.29 8.53
N ARG A 138 -15.57 11.28 8.50
CA ARG A 138 -15.76 12.49 7.71
C ARG A 138 -15.69 12.23 6.21
N LEU A 139 -14.74 11.41 5.75
CA LEU A 139 -14.65 11.02 4.33
C LEU A 139 -15.92 10.27 3.91
N GLU A 140 -16.34 9.29 4.71
CA GLU A 140 -17.57 8.52 4.47
C GLU A 140 -18.82 9.43 4.42
N GLY A 141 -18.91 10.41 5.31
CA GLY A 141 -19.99 11.39 5.31
C GLY A 141 -20.02 12.29 4.07
N ILE A 142 -18.89 12.47 3.36
CA ILE A 142 -18.80 13.27 2.15
C ILE A 142 -19.12 12.44 0.91
N ILE A 143 -18.41 11.33 0.72
CA ILE A 143 -18.50 10.53 -0.52
C ILE A 143 -19.45 9.33 -0.43
N GLY A 144 -20.02 9.09 0.75
CA GLY A 144 -20.84 7.90 1.00
C GLY A 144 -19.95 6.66 1.19
N THR A 145 -20.18 5.63 0.40
CA THR A 145 -19.39 4.39 0.48
C THR A 145 -17.95 4.64 0.05
N ILE A 146 -17.00 4.32 0.91
CA ILE A 146 -15.57 4.38 0.61
C ILE A 146 -15.22 3.23 -0.34
N PRO A 147 -14.58 3.49 -1.49
CA PRO A 147 -14.14 2.46 -2.41
C PRO A 147 -13.24 1.44 -1.71
N HIS A 148 -13.54 0.15 -1.85
CA HIS A 148 -12.80 -0.92 -1.18
C HIS A 148 -12.83 -2.19 -2.03
N THR A 149 -11.74 -2.47 -2.73
CA THR A 149 -11.52 -3.73 -3.43
C THR A 149 -11.07 -4.79 -2.43
N PRO A 150 -11.63 -6.03 -2.42
CA PRO A 150 -11.16 -7.07 -1.50
C PRO A 150 -9.65 -7.31 -1.59
N LEU A 151 -8.98 -7.55 -0.45
CA LEU A 151 -7.52 -7.62 -0.35
C LEU A 151 -6.90 -8.62 -1.34
N ASP A 152 -7.46 -9.83 -1.45
CA ASP A 152 -6.99 -10.87 -2.38
C ASP A 152 -6.94 -10.34 -3.83
N ARG A 153 -8.02 -9.68 -4.23
CA ARG A 153 -8.13 -9.11 -5.57
C ARG A 153 -7.19 -7.93 -5.77
N ALA A 154 -7.12 -7.01 -4.80
CA ALA A 154 -6.23 -5.86 -4.86
C ALA A 154 -4.76 -6.27 -4.97
N VAL A 155 -4.35 -7.30 -4.21
CA VAL A 155 -2.97 -7.84 -4.27
C VAL A 155 -2.72 -8.54 -5.60
N ALA A 156 -3.67 -9.34 -6.13
CA ALA A 156 -3.51 -9.99 -7.43
C ALA A 156 -3.36 -8.96 -8.57
N GLU A 157 -4.23 -7.94 -8.61
CA GLU A 157 -4.16 -6.86 -9.60
C GLU A 157 -2.85 -6.04 -9.46
N ALA A 158 -2.37 -5.83 -8.23
CA ALA A 158 -1.10 -5.13 -7.99
C ALA A 158 0.11 -5.93 -8.50
N LEU A 159 0.12 -7.25 -8.31
CA LEU A 159 1.18 -8.13 -8.81
C LEU A 159 1.18 -8.19 -10.35
N ASP A 160 0.02 -8.31 -10.97
CA ASP A 160 -0.11 -8.26 -12.43
C ASP A 160 0.41 -6.93 -13.00
N ALA A 161 0.08 -5.81 -12.35
CA ALA A 161 0.48 -4.47 -12.79
C ALA A 161 2.01 -4.27 -12.80
N ILE A 162 2.75 -4.95 -11.94
CA ILE A 162 4.22 -4.91 -11.88
C ILE A 162 4.89 -6.07 -12.62
N GLY A 163 4.12 -6.88 -13.36
CA GLY A 163 4.62 -7.96 -14.20
C GLY A 163 4.99 -9.25 -13.45
N VAL A 164 4.54 -9.42 -12.23
CA VAL A 164 4.66 -10.69 -11.50
C VAL A 164 3.49 -11.59 -11.92
N ALA A 165 3.79 -12.67 -12.65
CA ALA A 165 2.76 -13.54 -13.23
C ALA A 165 1.88 -14.19 -12.16
N THR A 166 0.59 -13.86 -12.16
CA THR A 166 -0.45 -14.49 -11.34
C THR A 166 -1.15 -15.60 -12.12
N ILE A 167 -1.86 -16.50 -11.42
CA ILE A 167 -2.65 -17.55 -12.08
C ILE A 167 -3.77 -16.97 -12.94
N ASP A 168 -4.38 -15.87 -12.53
CA ASP A 168 -5.42 -15.18 -13.30
C ASP A 168 -4.83 -14.39 -14.48
N GLY A 169 -3.63 -13.81 -14.33
CA GLY A 169 -2.91 -13.11 -15.38
C GLY A 169 -2.47 -14.05 -16.51
N VAL A 170 -2.00 -15.23 -16.18
CA VAL A 170 -1.66 -16.28 -17.17
C VAL A 170 -2.92 -16.73 -17.91
N SER A 171 -4.06 -16.86 -17.24
CA SER A 171 -5.33 -17.25 -17.89
C SER A 171 -5.87 -16.19 -18.87
N LYS A 172 -5.57 -14.90 -18.66
CA LYS A 172 -5.99 -13.82 -19.58
C LYS A 172 -5.08 -13.64 -20.78
N ALA A 173 -3.84 -14.14 -20.73
CA ALA A 173 -2.85 -14.04 -21.80
C ALA A 173 -2.86 -15.25 -22.76
N ALA A 174 -3.58 -16.32 -22.41
CA ALA A 174 -3.78 -17.53 -23.22
C ALA A 174 -5.13 -17.50 -23.94
#